data_6243369f12db275252c88fded8a50e97
#
_entry.id   6243369f12db275252c88fded8a50e97
#
_cell.length_a   1.000
_cell.length_b   1.000
_cell.length_c   1.000
_cell.angle_alpha   90.00
_cell.angle_beta   90.00
_cell.angle_gamma   90.00
#
_symmetry.space_group_name_H-M   'P 1'
#
loop_
_entity.id
_entity.type
_entity.pdbx_description
1 polymer ?
#
loop_
_entity_poly.entity_id
_entity_poly.type
_entity_poly.pdbx_seq_one_letter_code
_entity_poly.pdbx_strand_id
1 'polypeptide(L)'
;VIFEVKNWSVYHPIHAERQVIKNVNLNVRKGEVVGIAGLMGAGRTEFAMSLFGRSYGRHISGEVLLRGKPLDLSTVSKAVENRIAYVTEDRKTFGLNLIDHIKHNVTLANLGGVSSRGVIDDMREMSVANDYRKKTNIRASSVYQLTGNLSGGNQQKVVLSKWLFADPEVLILDEPTRGIDVGAKYEIYTIIARLAAEGKAIVVISSEMPELLGITDRIYVMNEGRIVGEMAASDASQEKIMRAIVRGEGKKAS
;
A
#
# COMPACT_ATOMS: atom_id res chain seq x y z
N VAL A 1 -12.14 -11.50 -8.98
CA VAL A 1 -11.43 -10.21 -9.06
C VAL A 1 -12.32 -9.14 -8.49
N ILE A 2 -11.79 -8.34 -7.55
CA ILE A 2 -12.50 -7.18 -7.04
C ILE A 2 -11.79 -5.86 -7.37
N PHE A 3 -10.48 -5.88 -7.56
CA PHE A 3 -9.69 -4.73 -7.97
C PHE A 3 -8.95 -5.06 -9.27
N GLU A 4 -9.00 -4.17 -10.23
CA GLU A 4 -8.39 -4.37 -11.54
C GLU A 4 -7.82 -3.06 -12.08
N VAL A 5 -6.59 -3.11 -12.56
CA VAL A 5 -5.89 -2.02 -13.23
C VAL A 5 -5.67 -2.44 -14.68
N LYS A 6 -6.08 -1.59 -15.63
CA LYS A 6 -5.99 -1.86 -17.08
C LYS A 6 -5.22 -0.78 -17.80
N ASN A 7 -4.22 -1.20 -18.56
CA ASN A 7 -3.45 -0.35 -19.48
C ASN A 7 -2.89 0.91 -18.81
N TRP A 8 -2.49 0.80 -17.52
CA TRP A 8 -2.05 1.93 -16.73
C TRP A 8 -0.69 2.43 -17.20
N SER A 9 -0.63 3.69 -17.56
CA SER A 9 0.56 4.35 -18.08
C SER A 9 0.75 5.71 -17.41
N VAL A 10 2.01 6.01 -17.06
CA VAL A 10 2.37 7.22 -16.33
C VAL A 10 3.67 7.78 -16.87
N TYR A 11 3.73 9.09 -17.05
CA TYR A 11 4.94 9.82 -17.42
C TYR A 11 5.56 10.51 -16.20
N HIS A 12 6.86 10.73 -16.28
CA HIS A 12 7.63 11.36 -15.21
C HIS A 12 7.11 12.79 -14.92
N PRO A 13 7.03 13.23 -13.65
CA PRO A 13 6.43 14.52 -13.31
C PRO A 13 7.18 15.74 -13.87
N ILE A 14 8.50 15.62 -14.09
CA ILE A 14 9.36 16.69 -14.63
C ILE A 14 9.72 16.43 -16.10
N HIS A 15 10.14 15.22 -16.43
CA HIS A 15 10.56 14.80 -17.78
C HIS A 15 9.37 14.17 -18.51
N ALA A 16 8.52 14.99 -19.12
CA ALA A 16 7.25 14.55 -19.71
C ALA A 16 7.40 13.56 -20.88
N GLU A 17 8.57 13.51 -21.52
CA GLU A 17 8.92 12.54 -22.56
C GLU A 17 9.25 11.15 -22.01
N ARG A 18 9.58 11.05 -20.71
CA ARG A 18 9.97 9.80 -20.06
C ARG A 18 8.74 9.10 -19.49
N GLN A 19 8.33 8.02 -20.14
CA GLN A 19 7.29 7.14 -19.59
C GLN A 19 7.88 6.24 -18.52
N VAL A 20 7.36 6.34 -17.28
CA VAL A 20 7.83 5.61 -16.10
C VAL A 20 7.05 4.31 -15.91
N ILE A 21 5.73 4.35 -16.09
CA ILE A 21 4.86 3.17 -16.06
C ILE A 21 4.28 2.97 -17.45
N LYS A 22 4.32 1.72 -17.93
CA LYS A 22 4.11 1.39 -19.34
C LYS A 22 3.12 0.25 -19.49
N ASN A 23 1.83 0.61 -19.68
CA ASN A 23 0.76 -0.35 -19.97
C ASN A 23 0.67 -1.48 -18.93
N VAL A 24 0.66 -1.12 -17.66
CA VAL A 24 0.58 -2.08 -16.57
C VAL A 24 -0.85 -2.61 -16.44
N ASN A 25 -0.98 -3.93 -16.38
CA ASN A 25 -2.21 -4.65 -16.09
C ASN A 25 -2.00 -5.49 -14.84
N LEU A 26 -2.91 -5.37 -13.88
CA LEU A 26 -2.86 -6.05 -12.60
C LEU A 26 -4.27 -6.28 -12.09
N ASN A 27 -4.51 -7.41 -11.45
CA ASN A 27 -5.77 -7.66 -10.78
C ASN A 27 -5.57 -8.31 -9.42
N VAL A 28 -6.52 -8.11 -8.50
CA VAL A 28 -6.52 -8.70 -7.17
C VAL A 28 -7.90 -9.27 -6.88
N ARG A 29 -7.95 -10.48 -6.33
CA ARG A 29 -9.18 -11.14 -5.92
C ARG A 29 -9.55 -10.75 -4.49
N LYS A 30 -10.79 -11.00 -4.12
CA LYS A 30 -11.24 -10.82 -2.74
C LYS A 30 -10.45 -11.75 -1.81
N GLY A 31 -9.84 -11.19 -0.76
CA GLY A 31 -9.06 -11.95 0.21
C GLY A 31 -7.70 -12.41 -0.30
N GLU A 32 -7.23 -11.89 -1.43
CA GLU A 32 -5.94 -12.23 -2.03
C GLU A 32 -4.88 -11.22 -1.61
N VAL A 33 -3.68 -11.70 -1.33
CA VAL A 33 -2.47 -10.90 -1.17
C VAL A 33 -1.61 -11.07 -2.41
N VAL A 34 -1.49 -10.00 -3.19
CA VAL A 34 -0.67 -9.95 -4.40
C VAL A 34 0.63 -9.22 -4.12
N GLY A 35 1.76 -9.82 -4.45
CA GLY A 35 3.08 -9.21 -4.37
C GLY A 35 3.49 -8.52 -5.67
N ILE A 36 4.20 -7.41 -5.57
CA ILE A 36 4.92 -6.80 -6.70
C ILE A 36 6.42 -6.86 -6.41
N ALA A 37 7.10 -7.77 -7.09
CA ALA A 37 8.55 -7.93 -7.05
C ALA A 37 9.21 -7.07 -8.15
N GLY A 38 10.45 -6.65 -7.91
CA GLY A 38 11.25 -5.92 -8.91
C GLY A 38 12.54 -5.37 -8.30
N LEU A 39 13.48 -5.02 -9.16
CA LEU A 39 14.70 -4.35 -8.73
C LEU A 39 14.43 -2.90 -8.31
N MET A 40 15.39 -2.29 -7.61
CA MET A 40 15.35 -0.86 -7.30
C MET A 40 15.20 -0.04 -8.59
N GLY A 41 14.27 0.92 -8.60
CA GLY A 41 13.97 1.69 -9.81
C GLY A 41 13.07 0.99 -10.83
N ALA A 42 12.50 -0.17 -10.52
CA ALA A 42 11.55 -0.87 -11.42
C ALA A 42 10.24 -0.12 -11.66
N GLY A 43 9.92 0.90 -10.84
CA GLY A 43 8.69 1.69 -10.96
C GLY A 43 7.58 1.30 -9.99
N ARG A 44 7.86 0.46 -9.00
CA ARG A 44 6.83 -0.08 -8.07
C ARG A 44 6.16 1.00 -7.24
N THR A 45 6.94 1.85 -6.57
CA THR A 45 6.44 2.97 -5.77
C THR A 45 5.73 4.00 -6.65
N GLU A 46 6.29 4.34 -7.81
CA GLU A 46 5.69 5.25 -8.78
C GLU A 46 4.33 4.73 -9.28
N PHE A 47 4.23 3.43 -9.50
CA PHE A 47 2.96 2.78 -9.85
C PHE A 47 1.93 2.95 -8.73
N ALA A 48 2.28 2.59 -7.48
CA ALA A 48 1.38 2.71 -6.33
C ALA A 48 0.93 4.16 -6.10
N MET A 49 1.86 5.11 -6.09
CA MET A 49 1.57 6.53 -5.91
C MET A 49 0.70 7.10 -7.04
N SER A 50 0.91 6.66 -8.27
CA SER A 50 0.10 7.10 -9.40
C SER A 50 -1.35 6.61 -9.33
N LEU A 51 -1.58 5.44 -8.74
CA LEU A 51 -2.93 4.91 -8.46
C LEU A 51 -3.60 5.65 -7.31
N PHE A 52 -2.83 6.01 -6.28
CA PHE A 52 -3.37 6.67 -5.09
C PHE A 52 -3.44 8.19 -5.27
N GLY A 53 -4.55 8.65 -5.82
CA GLY A 53 -4.84 10.07 -6.01
C GLY A 53 -3.95 10.77 -7.03
N ARG A 54 -3.34 10.02 -7.96
CA ARG A 54 -2.39 10.54 -8.95
C ARG A 54 -1.27 11.38 -8.30
N SER A 55 -0.83 10.94 -7.11
CA SER A 55 0.18 11.65 -6.32
C SER A 55 1.59 11.61 -6.92
N TYR A 56 1.79 10.81 -7.98
CA TYR A 56 2.99 10.77 -8.78
C TYR A 56 2.65 10.75 -10.28
N GLY A 57 3.40 11.52 -11.06
CA GLY A 57 3.40 11.45 -12.53
C GLY A 57 2.48 12.44 -13.24
N ARG A 58 2.58 12.42 -14.58
CA ARG A 58 1.78 13.22 -15.51
C ARG A 58 1.25 12.34 -16.65
N HIS A 59 0.29 12.85 -17.42
CA HIS A 59 -0.30 12.15 -18.56
C HIS A 59 -0.69 10.71 -18.21
N ILE A 60 -1.34 10.57 -17.05
CA ILE A 60 -1.78 9.27 -16.55
C ILE A 60 -2.97 8.81 -17.37
N SER A 61 -2.86 7.60 -17.92
CA SER A 61 -3.92 6.95 -18.71
C SER A 61 -4.10 5.51 -18.27
N GLY A 62 -5.21 4.93 -18.65
CA GLY A 62 -5.65 3.60 -18.23
C GLY A 62 -6.89 3.69 -17.35
N GLU A 63 -7.33 2.55 -16.89
CA GLU A 63 -8.57 2.40 -16.14
C GLU A 63 -8.33 1.60 -14.86
N VAL A 64 -9.00 1.97 -13.78
CA VAL A 64 -9.03 1.22 -12.53
C VAL A 64 -10.48 0.88 -12.22
N LEU A 65 -10.73 -0.39 -11.89
CA LEU A 65 -12.07 -0.88 -11.56
C LEU A 65 -12.08 -1.50 -10.15
N LEU A 66 -13.15 -1.22 -9.42
CA LEU A 66 -13.51 -1.92 -8.20
C LEU A 66 -14.84 -2.64 -8.41
N ARG A 67 -14.86 -3.95 -8.26
CA ARG A 67 -16.05 -4.79 -8.52
C ARG A 67 -16.65 -4.56 -9.91
N GLY A 68 -15.77 -4.37 -10.92
CA GLY A 68 -16.16 -4.12 -12.31
C GLY A 68 -16.65 -2.69 -12.60
N LYS A 69 -16.65 -1.79 -11.62
CA LYS A 69 -17.06 -0.39 -11.81
C LYS A 69 -15.83 0.50 -11.90
N PRO A 70 -15.74 1.39 -12.89
CA PRO A 70 -14.64 2.35 -13.01
C PRO A 70 -14.56 3.27 -11.79
N LEU A 71 -13.34 3.53 -11.33
CA LEU A 71 -13.04 4.41 -10.22
C LEU A 71 -12.49 5.74 -10.70
N ASP A 72 -12.92 6.82 -10.07
CA ASP A 72 -12.23 8.11 -10.15
C ASP A 72 -11.19 8.21 -9.02
N LEU A 73 -9.93 8.10 -9.40
CA LEU A 73 -8.78 8.19 -8.50
C LEU A 73 -7.97 9.47 -8.74
N SER A 74 -8.60 10.55 -9.23
CA SER A 74 -7.92 11.78 -9.62
C SER A 74 -7.35 12.60 -8.45
N THR A 75 -7.79 12.32 -7.22
CA THR A 75 -7.28 12.93 -5.99
C THR A 75 -7.18 11.88 -4.87
N VAL A 76 -6.36 12.16 -3.85
CA VAL A 76 -6.24 11.31 -2.66
C VAL A 76 -7.61 11.15 -1.96
N SER A 77 -8.38 12.24 -1.83
CA SER A 77 -9.72 12.18 -1.23
C SER A 77 -10.63 11.21 -1.97
N LYS A 78 -10.65 11.27 -3.31
CA LYS A 78 -11.44 10.35 -4.14
C LYS A 78 -10.95 8.90 -4.02
N ALA A 79 -9.64 8.67 -3.92
CA ALA A 79 -9.12 7.32 -3.68
C ALA A 79 -9.62 6.76 -2.35
N VAL A 80 -9.60 7.55 -1.29
CA VAL A 80 -10.12 7.17 0.04
C VAL A 80 -11.63 6.94 0.01
N GLU A 81 -12.40 7.83 -0.61
CA GLU A 81 -13.86 7.69 -0.81
C GLU A 81 -14.20 6.40 -1.58
N ASN A 82 -13.37 6.03 -2.56
CA ASN A 82 -13.47 4.78 -3.31
C ASN A 82 -12.85 3.58 -2.55
N ARG A 83 -12.56 3.73 -1.25
CA ARG A 83 -12.11 2.66 -0.36
C ARG A 83 -10.76 2.05 -0.76
N ILE A 84 -9.87 2.87 -1.33
CA ILE A 84 -8.47 2.53 -1.60
C ILE A 84 -7.60 3.21 -0.54
N ALA A 85 -6.68 2.44 0.06
CA ALA A 85 -5.68 2.97 0.98
C ALA A 85 -4.27 2.66 0.49
N TYR A 86 -3.34 3.55 0.81
CA TYR A 86 -1.93 3.42 0.47
C TYR A 86 -1.03 3.68 1.66
N VAL A 87 -0.32 2.66 2.07
CA VAL A 87 0.74 2.74 3.07
C VAL A 87 2.05 3.01 2.35
N THR A 88 2.58 4.19 2.55
CA THR A 88 3.80 4.67 1.87
C THR A 88 5.08 4.04 2.44
N GLU A 89 6.08 3.88 1.60
CA GLU A 89 7.44 3.45 2.00
C GLU A 89 8.04 4.39 3.06
N ASP A 90 7.99 5.71 2.83
CA ASP A 90 8.47 6.71 3.79
C ASP A 90 7.35 7.15 4.75
N ARG A 91 7.16 6.34 5.80
CA ARG A 91 6.16 6.64 6.83
C ARG A 91 6.44 7.92 7.61
N LYS A 92 7.71 8.34 7.72
CA LYS A 92 8.09 9.51 8.53
C LYS A 92 7.76 10.81 7.83
N THR A 93 7.92 10.87 6.52
CA THR A 93 7.65 12.07 5.72
C THR A 93 6.21 12.15 5.25
N PHE A 94 5.62 11.01 4.82
CA PHE A 94 4.31 11.00 4.16
C PHE A 94 3.24 10.21 4.93
N GLY A 95 3.65 9.35 5.86
CA GLY A 95 2.73 8.45 6.55
C GLY A 95 2.17 9.00 7.86
N LEU A 96 2.93 9.77 8.60
CA LEU A 96 2.65 10.17 9.98
C LEU A 96 2.97 11.63 10.24
N ASN A 97 2.20 12.24 11.14
CA ASN A 97 2.60 13.46 11.83
C ASN A 97 3.34 13.09 13.12
N LEU A 98 4.68 13.11 13.08
CA LEU A 98 5.52 12.62 14.18
C LEU A 98 5.47 13.48 15.43
N ILE A 99 5.14 14.78 15.30
CA ILE A 99 5.03 15.74 16.41
C ILE A 99 3.63 15.71 17.04
N ASP A 100 2.76 14.84 16.58
CA ASP A 100 1.39 14.73 17.06
C ASP A 100 1.13 13.38 17.74
N HIS A 101 0.02 13.30 18.45
CA HIS A 101 -0.41 12.13 19.21
C HIS A 101 -0.79 10.95 18.30
N ILE A 102 -0.68 9.74 18.83
CA ILE A 102 -1.19 8.52 18.18
C ILE A 102 -2.67 8.71 17.84
N LYS A 103 -3.46 9.28 18.75
CA LYS A 103 -4.89 9.53 18.61
C LYS A 103 -5.21 10.25 17.31
N HIS A 104 -4.59 11.39 17.07
CA HIS A 104 -4.82 12.19 15.86
C HIS A 104 -4.32 11.49 14.59
N ASN A 105 -3.17 10.82 14.65
CA ASN A 105 -2.66 10.06 13.51
C ASN A 105 -3.60 8.94 13.07
N VAL A 106 -4.19 8.20 14.02
CA VAL A 106 -5.10 7.08 13.72
C VAL A 106 -6.37 7.56 13.04
N THR A 107 -6.90 8.72 13.40
CA THR A 107 -8.19 9.21 12.90
C THR A 107 -8.08 10.10 11.67
N LEU A 108 -6.87 10.53 11.32
CA LEU A 108 -6.61 11.55 10.29
C LEU A 108 -7.20 11.22 8.91
N ALA A 109 -7.24 9.94 8.52
CA ALA A 109 -7.75 9.52 7.21
C ALA A 109 -9.29 9.47 7.14
N ASN A 110 -9.98 9.57 8.30
CA ASN A 110 -11.44 9.51 8.36
C ASN A 110 -11.98 10.38 9.51
N LEU A 111 -11.72 11.68 9.46
CA LEU A 111 -12.21 12.62 10.48
C LEU A 111 -13.74 12.63 10.59
N GLY A 112 -14.46 12.39 9.50
CA GLY A 112 -15.91 12.23 9.51
C GLY A 112 -16.40 11.14 10.45
N GLY A 113 -15.61 10.08 10.63
CA GLY A 113 -15.91 8.99 11.55
C GLY A 113 -15.87 9.35 13.03
N VAL A 114 -15.21 10.47 13.40
CA VAL A 114 -15.07 10.98 14.78
C VAL A 114 -15.57 12.40 14.94
N SER A 115 -16.32 12.94 13.98
CA SER A 115 -16.87 14.29 14.06
C SER A 115 -18.39 14.31 13.97
N SER A 116 -18.99 15.34 14.54
CA SER A 116 -20.42 15.64 14.42
C SER A 116 -20.58 17.12 14.11
N ARG A 117 -21.33 17.44 13.04
CA ARG A 117 -21.57 18.83 12.58
C ARG A 117 -20.28 19.64 12.36
N GLY A 118 -19.20 18.96 11.88
CA GLY A 118 -17.91 19.61 11.62
C GLY A 118 -17.01 19.81 12.85
N VAL A 119 -17.42 19.32 14.03
CA VAL A 119 -16.63 19.38 15.26
C VAL A 119 -16.19 17.96 15.63
N ILE A 120 -14.90 17.78 15.92
CA ILE A 120 -14.35 16.50 16.37
C ILE A 120 -14.85 16.22 17.79
N ASP A 121 -15.38 15.02 18.00
CA ASP A 121 -15.72 14.47 19.31
C ASP A 121 -14.47 13.80 19.91
N ASP A 122 -13.85 14.47 20.87
CA ASP A 122 -12.61 14.03 21.50
C ASP A 122 -12.73 12.66 22.18
N MET A 123 -13.86 12.38 22.82
CA MET A 123 -14.12 11.11 23.48
C MET A 123 -14.24 9.96 22.48
N ARG A 124 -14.94 10.21 21.37
CA ARG A 124 -15.07 9.23 20.28
C ARG A 124 -13.73 9.00 19.60
N GLU A 125 -12.97 10.06 19.33
CA GLU A 125 -11.63 9.97 18.76
C GLU A 125 -10.69 9.16 19.65
N MET A 126 -10.68 9.41 20.95
CA MET A 126 -9.91 8.66 21.93
C MET A 126 -10.33 7.18 21.97
N SER A 127 -11.63 6.89 21.94
CA SER A 127 -12.16 5.51 21.91
C SER A 127 -11.66 4.77 20.68
N VAL A 128 -11.81 5.35 19.50
CA VAL A 128 -11.34 4.77 18.23
C VAL A 128 -9.85 4.50 18.26
N ALA A 129 -9.04 5.47 18.71
CA ALA A 129 -7.61 5.31 18.80
C ALA A 129 -7.19 4.17 19.76
N ASN A 130 -7.86 4.02 20.90
CA ASN A 130 -7.64 2.92 21.82
C ASN A 130 -8.03 1.56 21.25
N ASP A 131 -9.11 1.49 20.49
CA ASP A 131 -9.55 0.25 19.83
C ASP A 131 -8.51 -0.19 18.79
N TYR A 132 -8.02 0.73 17.94
CA TYR A 132 -6.96 0.41 16.97
C TYR A 132 -5.62 0.12 17.64
N ARG A 133 -5.27 0.81 18.74
CA ARG A 133 -4.08 0.50 19.54
C ARG A 133 -4.08 -0.97 20.00
N LYS A 134 -5.24 -1.47 20.47
CA LYS A 134 -5.41 -2.88 20.86
C LYS A 134 -5.40 -3.81 19.63
N LYS A 135 -6.20 -3.46 18.60
CA LYS A 135 -6.40 -4.29 17.39
C LYS A 135 -5.10 -4.54 16.61
N THR A 136 -4.20 -3.56 16.59
CA THR A 136 -2.90 -3.64 15.89
C THR A 136 -1.72 -3.83 16.84
N ASN A 137 -1.98 -4.01 18.14
CA ASN A 137 -0.94 -4.21 19.18
C ASN A 137 0.12 -3.09 19.18
N ILE A 138 -0.31 -1.82 19.15
CA ILE A 138 0.59 -0.68 19.29
C ILE A 138 1.05 -0.61 20.74
N ARG A 139 2.35 -0.76 20.98
CA ARG A 139 2.97 -0.65 22.30
C ARG A 139 3.25 0.83 22.59
N ALA A 140 2.38 1.43 23.36
CA ALA A 140 2.44 2.82 23.81
C ALA A 140 1.85 2.94 25.20
N SER A 141 2.30 3.90 26.00
CA SER A 141 1.76 4.18 27.34
C SER A 141 0.30 4.64 27.27
N SER A 142 -0.01 5.49 26.30
CA SER A 142 -1.37 5.95 26.00
C SER A 142 -1.49 6.39 24.55
N VAL A 143 -2.69 6.66 24.07
CA VAL A 143 -2.95 7.23 22.73
C VAL A 143 -2.55 8.72 22.62
N TYR A 144 -2.24 9.35 23.74
CA TYR A 144 -1.69 10.72 23.81
C TYR A 144 -0.17 10.77 23.72
N GLN A 145 0.51 9.63 23.61
CA GLN A 145 1.93 9.59 23.34
C GLN A 145 2.23 10.14 21.94
N LEU A 146 3.28 10.96 21.81
CA LEU A 146 3.74 11.47 20.52
C LEU A 146 4.21 10.31 19.64
N THR A 147 3.76 10.31 18.40
CA THR A 147 4.05 9.23 17.44
C THR A 147 5.55 9.14 17.12
N GLY A 148 6.26 10.27 17.15
CA GLY A 148 7.71 10.32 16.97
C GLY A 148 8.52 9.54 18.03
N ASN A 149 7.95 9.33 19.22
CA ASN A 149 8.61 8.62 20.33
C ASN A 149 8.39 7.10 20.28
N LEU A 150 7.69 6.58 19.27
CA LEU A 150 7.48 5.15 19.08
C LEU A 150 8.65 4.50 18.33
N SER A 151 8.85 3.19 18.56
CA SER A 151 9.71 2.38 17.71
C SER A 151 9.17 2.32 16.27
N GLY A 152 10.05 2.03 15.29
CA GLY A 152 9.66 1.94 13.89
C GLY A 152 8.50 0.98 13.63
N GLY A 153 8.49 -0.17 14.29
CA GLY A 153 7.39 -1.13 14.18
C GLY A 153 6.06 -0.60 14.74
N ASN A 154 6.08 0.13 15.85
CA ASN A 154 4.88 0.75 16.39
C ASN A 154 4.40 1.93 15.54
N GLN A 155 5.32 2.73 14.98
CA GLN A 155 4.97 3.76 13.99
C GLN A 155 4.27 3.15 12.77
N GLN A 156 4.77 2.03 12.26
CA GLN A 156 4.15 1.32 11.13
C GLN A 156 2.72 0.84 11.45
N LYS A 157 2.51 0.35 12.67
CA LYS A 157 1.17 -0.05 13.13
C LYS A 157 0.22 1.16 13.26
N VAL A 158 0.73 2.34 13.62
CA VAL A 158 -0.07 3.58 13.61
C VAL A 158 -0.48 3.94 12.19
N VAL A 159 0.43 3.87 11.20
CA VAL A 159 0.09 4.08 9.77
C VAL A 159 -0.99 3.10 9.31
N LEU A 160 -0.81 1.82 9.61
CA LEU A 160 -1.83 0.81 9.28
C LEU A 160 -3.17 1.12 9.94
N SER A 161 -3.18 1.47 11.22
CA SER A 161 -4.39 1.83 11.97
C SER A 161 -5.11 3.01 11.35
N LYS A 162 -4.39 4.05 10.93
CA LYS A 162 -4.92 5.22 10.21
C LYS A 162 -5.72 4.80 8.98
N TRP A 163 -5.15 3.95 8.15
CA TRP A 163 -5.80 3.51 6.93
C TRP A 163 -6.93 2.52 7.20
N LEU A 164 -6.77 1.63 8.17
CA LEU A 164 -7.82 0.68 8.55
C LEU A 164 -9.06 1.38 9.13
N PHE A 165 -8.90 2.52 9.79
CA PHE A 165 -10.03 3.34 10.25
C PHE A 165 -10.81 3.96 9.10
N ALA A 166 -10.20 4.16 7.94
CA ALA A 166 -10.91 4.55 6.72
C ALA A 166 -11.67 3.40 6.04
N ASP A 167 -11.61 2.18 6.59
CA ASP A 167 -12.26 0.95 6.12
C ASP A 167 -12.07 0.68 4.61
N PRO A 168 -10.83 0.53 4.13
CA PRO A 168 -10.57 0.28 2.72
C PRO A 168 -11.03 -1.13 2.29
N GLU A 169 -11.38 -1.28 1.01
CA GLU A 169 -11.53 -2.58 0.35
C GLU A 169 -10.22 -3.05 -0.29
N VAL A 170 -9.41 -2.08 -0.73
CA VAL A 170 -8.10 -2.33 -1.34
C VAL A 170 -7.02 -1.63 -0.52
N LEU A 171 -6.00 -2.37 -0.15
CA LEU A 171 -4.87 -1.86 0.62
C LEU A 171 -3.57 -2.09 -0.15
N ILE A 172 -2.92 -1.01 -0.53
CA ILE A 172 -1.60 -1.03 -1.18
C ILE A 172 -0.55 -0.74 -0.10
N LEU A 173 0.36 -1.67 0.13
CA LEU A 173 1.42 -1.60 1.13
C LEU A 173 2.77 -1.52 0.43
N ASP A 174 3.41 -0.36 0.50
CA ASP A 174 4.72 -0.13 -0.12
C ASP A 174 5.82 -0.24 0.94
N GLU A 175 6.65 -1.28 0.81
CA GLU A 175 7.73 -1.65 1.74
C GLU A 175 7.26 -1.67 3.21
N PRO A 176 6.19 -2.42 3.56
CA PRO A 176 5.50 -2.29 4.84
C PRO A 176 6.36 -2.66 6.06
N THR A 177 7.46 -3.35 5.85
CA THR A 177 8.35 -3.81 6.94
C THR A 177 9.74 -3.21 6.88
N ARG A 178 9.96 -2.21 6.01
CA ARG A 178 11.27 -1.58 5.86
C ARG A 178 11.69 -0.83 7.13
N GLY A 179 12.89 -1.14 7.59
CA GLY A 179 13.50 -0.46 8.75
C GLY A 179 12.81 -0.75 10.08
N ILE A 180 12.20 -1.93 10.22
CA ILE A 180 11.65 -2.42 11.49
C ILE A 180 12.31 -3.74 11.90
N ASP A 181 12.24 -4.07 13.17
CA ASP A 181 12.83 -5.31 13.72
C ASP A 181 12.02 -6.55 13.32
N VAL A 182 12.66 -7.74 13.43
CA VAL A 182 12.08 -9.02 13.01
C VAL A 182 10.78 -9.35 13.74
N GLY A 183 10.69 -9.03 15.03
CA GLY A 183 9.47 -9.29 15.81
C GLY A 183 8.30 -8.42 15.32
N ALA A 184 8.57 -7.15 15.05
CA ALA A 184 7.56 -6.23 14.49
C ALA A 184 7.16 -6.62 13.05
N LYS A 185 8.09 -7.12 12.21
CA LYS A 185 7.76 -7.66 10.88
C LYS A 185 6.70 -8.76 10.98
N TYR A 186 6.91 -9.72 11.87
CA TYR A 186 5.97 -10.83 12.07
C TYR A 186 4.56 -10.34 12.48
N GLU A 187 4.49 -9.34 13.37
CA GLU A 187 3.21 -8.73 13.76
C GLU A 187 2.51 -8.06 12.56
N ILE A 188 3.25 -7.38 11.65
CA ILE A 188 2.71 -6.81 10.41
C ILE A 188 2.18 -7.90 9.47
N TYR A 189 2.92 -9.00 9.29
CA TYR A 189 2.47 -10.13 8.47
C TYR A 189 1.18 -10.76 9.01
N THR A 190 1.06 -10.88 10.34
CA THR A 190 -0.16 -11.36 10.98
C THR A 190 -1.36 -10.43 10.71
N ILE A 191 -1.12 -9.10 10.72
CA ILE A 191 -2.16 -8.13 10.38
C ILE A 191 -2.58 -8.29 8.91
N ILE A 192 -1.63 -8.40 7.97
CA ILE A 192 -1.90 -8.59 6.53
C ILE A 192 -2.73 -9.86 6.31
N ALA A 193 -2.32 -10.99 6.89
CA ALA A 193 -3.03 -12.27 6.76
C ALA A 193 -4.47 -12.18 7.30
N ARG A 194 -4.67 -11.52 8.44
CA ARG A 194 -6.01 -11.29 9.01
C ARG A 194 -6.89 -10.45 8.08
N LEU A 195 -6.35 -9.36 7.53
CA LEU A 195 -7.10 -8.49 6.62
C LEU A 195 -7.49 -9.21 5.32
N ALA A 196 -6.62 -10.07 4.80
CA ALA A 196 -6.94 -10.93 3.67
C ALA A 196 -8.07 -11.91 4.02
N ALA A 197 -7.99 -12.56 5.20
CA ALA A 197 -9.07 -13.44 5.69
C ALA A 197 -10.40 -12.71 5.89
N GLU A 198 -10.40 -11.41 6.22
CA GLU A 198 -11.57 -10.54 6.27
C GLU A 198 -12.11 -10.17 4.85
N GLY A 199 -11.41 -10.57 3.80
CA GLY A 199 -11.82 -10.39 2.40
C GLY A 199 -11.32 -9.11 1.74
N LYS A 200 -10.36 -8.41 2.32
CA LYS A 200 -9.74 -7.24 1.68
C LYS A 200 -8.79 -7.69 0.56
N ALA A 201 -8.70 -6.90 -0.51
CA ALA A 201 -7.69 -7.09 -1.56
C ALA A 201 -6.40 -6.36 -1.15
N ILE A 202 -5.28 -7.06 -1.14
CA ILE A 202 -4.03 -6.50 -0.65
C ILE A 202 -2.96 -6.59 -1.74
N VAL A 203 -2.28 -5.47 -1.98
CA VAL A 203 -1.09 -5.40 -2.83
C VAL A 203 0.10 -5.09 -1.94
N VAL A 204 1.12 -5.94 -1.94
CA VAL A 204 2.36 -5.75 -1.19
C VAL A 204 3.49 -5.49 -2.18
N ILE A 205 4.13 -4.35 -2.06
CA ILE A 205 5.37 -4.02 -2.76
C ILE A 205 6.51 -4.25 -1.77
N SER A 206 7.48 -5.08 -2.14
CA SER A 206 8.65 -5.30 -1.31
C SER A 206 9.90 -5.56 -2.13
N SER A 207 11.02 -5.06 -1.65
CA SER A 207 12.36 -5.39 -2.14
C SER A 207 12.92 -6.67 -1.53
N GLU A 208 12.29 -7.15 -0.45
CA GLU A 208 12.70 -8.37 0.24
C GLU A 208 11.98 -9.59 -0.36
N MET A 209 12.68 -10.39 -1.18
CA MET A 209 12.10 -11.59 -1.80
C MET A 209 11.52 -12.59 -0.79
N PRO A 210 12.19 -12.87 0.35
CA PRO A 210 11.62 -13.77 1.36
C PRO A 210 10.28 -13.27 1.92
N GLU A 211 10.10 -11.96 2.04
CA GLU A 211 8.82 -11.38 2.46
C GLU A 211 7.73 -11.72 1.46
N LEU A 212 7.92 -11.39 0.18
CA LEU A 212 6.93 -11.68 -0.86
C LEU A 212 6.59 -13.17 -0.95
N LEU A 213 7.62 -14.03 -0.95
CA LEU A 213 7.41 -15.49 -1.01
C LEU A 213 6.66 -16.04 0.20
N GLY A 214 6.79 -15.37 1.37
CA GLY A 214 6.20 -15.84 2.63
C GLY A 214 4.76 -15.36 2.89
N ILE A 215 4.34 -14.24 2.30
CA ILE A 215 3.06 -13.61 2.67
C ILE A 215 2.08 -13.41 1.50
N THR A 216 2.50 -13.69 0.26
CA THR A 216 1.63 -13.47 -0.91
C THR A 216 1.09 -14.76 -1.49
N ASP A 217 -0.05 -14.67 -2.16
CA ASP A 217 -0.65 -15.78 -2.91
C ASP A 217 -0.15 -15.83 -4.36
N ARG A 218 0.15 -14.65 -4.92
CA ARG A 218 0.57 -14.46 -6.31
C ARG A 218 1.52 -13.26 -6.42
N ILE A 219 2.48 -13.34 -7.33
CA ILE A 219 3.51 -12.32 -7.51
C ILE A 219 3.53 -11.84 -8.96
N TYR A 220 3.40 -10.54 -9.13
CA TYR A 220 3.76 -9.84 -10.35
C TYR A 220 5.23 -9.41 -10.29
N VAL A 221 5.93 -9.55 -11.39
CA VAL A 221 7.32 -9.10 -11.52
C VAL A 221 7.34 -7.84 -12.37
N MET A 222 7.80 -6.75 -11.79
CA MET A 222 7.93 -5.46 -12.47
C MET A 222 9.38 -5.18 -12.82
N ASN A 223 9.62 -4.74 -14.07
CA ASN A 223 10.90 -4.22 -14.52
C ASN A 223 10.70 -3.04 -15.46
N GLU A 224 11.45 -1.96 -15.27
CA GLU A 224 11.42 -0.73 -16.07
C GLU A 224 9.99 -0.22 -16.38
N GLY A 225 9.12 -0.25 -15.35
CA GLY A 225 7.74 0.22 -15.44
C GLY A 225 6.78 -0.72 -16.16
N ARG A 226 7.14 -1.97 -16.41
CA ARG A 226 6.30 -2.99 -17.05
C ARG A 226 6.13 -4.21 -16.15
N ILE A 227 5.01 -4.88 -16.26
CA ILE A 227 4.89 -6.25 -15.74
C ILE A 227 5.54 -7.19 -16.77
N VAL A 228 6.57 -7.90 -16.32
CA VAL A 228 7.36 -8.83 -17.14
C VAL A 228 7.11 -10.29 -16.78
N GLY A 229 6.36 -10.55 -15.72
CA GLY A 229 5.97 -11.89 -15.30
C GLY A 229 4.87 -11.88 -14.24
N GLU A 230 4.15 -12.97 -14.16
CA GLU A 230 3.16 -13.28 -13.14
C GLU A 230 3.28 -14.76 -12.78
N MET A 231 3.23 -15.09 -11.49
CA MET A 231 3.31 -16.47 -11.02
C MET A 231 2.61 -16.66 -9.67
N ALA A 232 2.11 -17.84 -9.40
CA ALA A 232 1.65 -18.19 -8.07
C ALA A 232 2.84 -18.19 -7.09
N ALA A 233 2.64 -17.77 -5.85
CA ALA A 233 3.73 -17.73 -4.86
C ALA A 233 4.29 -19.13 -4.57
N SER A 234 3.46 -20.18 -4.63
CA SER A 234 3.89 -21.58 -4.52
C SER A 234 4.89 -22.01 -5.58
N ASP A 235 4.83 -21.40 -6.76
CA ASP A 235 5.71 -21.71 -7.89
C ASP A 235 6.88 -20.71 -8.01
N ALA A 236 6.85 -19.66 -7.23
CA ALA A 236 7.85 -18.59 -7.27
C ALA A 236 9.12 -18.98 -6.53
N SER A 237 10.25 -18.47 -7.04
CA SER A 237 11.54 -18.49 -6.36
C SER A 237 12.31 -17.23 -6.76
N GLN A 238 13.30 -16.86 -5.95
CA GLN A 238 14.17 -15.74 -6.28
C GLN A 238 14.78 -15.89 -7.68
N GLU A 239 15.21 -17.10 -8.05
CA GLU A 239 15.77 -17.39 -9.37
C GLU A 239 14.75 -17.16 -10.50
N LYS A 240 13.50 -17.64 -10.34
CA LYS A 240 12.45 -17.47 -11.35
C LYS A 240 12.07 -16.01 -11.54
N ILE A 241 12.00 -15.24 -10.44
CA ILE A 241 11.74 -13.81 -10.48
C ILE A 241 12.86 -13.07 -11.20
N MET A 242 14.13 -13.36 -10.85
CA MET A 242 15.29 -12.77 -11.53
C MET A 242 15.35 -13.16 -13.01
N ARG A 243 15.03 -14.39 -13.36
CA ARG A 243 14.93 -14.84 -14.76
C ARG A 243 13.86 -14.08 -15.54
N ALA A 244 12.71 -13.78 -14.94
CA ALA A 244 11.65 -12.98 -15.57
C ALA A 244 12.13 -11.55 -15.85
N ILE A 245 12.87 -10.94 -14.92
CA ILE A 245 13.46 -9.61 -15.10
C ILE A 245 14.43 -9.59 -16.30
N VAL A 246 15.40 -10.52 -16.34
CA VAL A 246 16.39 -10.59 -17.40
C VAL A 246 15.77 -10.87 -18.79
N ARG A 247 14.78 -11.76 -18.85
CA ARG A 247 14.05 -12.04 -20.11
C ARG A 247 13.24 -10.84 -20.60
N GLY A 248 12.73 -10.03 -19.68
CA GLY A 248 12.04 -8.78 -20.02
C GLY A 248 12.96 -7.77 -20.69
N GLU A 249 14.24 -7.74 -20.34
CA GLU A 249 15.26 -6.90 -20.98
C GLU A 249 15.59 -7.39 -22.41
N GLY A 250 15.66 -8.71 -22.63
CA GLY A 250 16.00 -9.29 -23.94
C GLY A 250 14.97 -9.06 -25.06
N LYS A 251 13.70 -8.77 -24.71
CA LYS A 251 12.67 -8.43 -25.71
C LYS A 251 12.78 -7.01 -26.29
N LYS A 252 13.70 -6.19 -25.78
CA LYS A 252 13.97 -4.84 -26.30
C LYS A 252 15.10 -4.80 -27.35
N ALA A 253 15.85 -5.88 -27.53
CA ALA A 253 17.04 -5.95 -28.39
C ALA A 253 16.76 -6.56 -29.77
N SER A 254 15.50 -6.70 -30.17
CA SER A 254 15.12 -7.23 -31.51
C SER A 254 14.14 -6.30 -32.22
#